data_d2cba3b7babb093a3cbfd22620b9f3c7
#
_entry.id   d2cba3b7babb093a3cbfd22620b9f3c7
#
_cell.length_a   1.000
_cell.length_b   1.000
_cell.length_c   1.000
_cell.angle_alpha   90.00
_cell.angle_beta   90.00
_cell.angle_gamma   90.00
#
_symmetry.space_group_name_H-M   'P 1'
#
loop_
_entity.id
_entity.type
_entity.pdbx_description
1 polymer ?
#
loop_
_entity_poly.entity_id
_entity_poly.type
_entity_poly.pdbx_seq_one_letter_code
_entity_poly.pdbx_strand_id
1 'polypeptide(L)'
;MVRRISEEYGEYLGEVNGERYYSFPDVKTLGTITEEAFREMKTGFRAPYLYDAAQKLATGVISVETLKGLNENETRDELISIKGVGEKVANCVMLFSLGFREAFPVDVWIKRIMESVYFNGEDTPKDQIQLFAKRTVWRIWRVMHSNTSFCFGRENKVGAKK
;
A
#
# COMPACT_ATOMS: atom_id res chain seq x y z
N MET A 1 9.41 -10.96 1.33
CA MET A 1 8.01 -11.40 1.50
C MET A 1 7.38 -11.67 0.13
N VAL A 2 7.08 -10.67 -0.71
CA VAL A 2 6.49 -10.88 -2.04
C VAL A 2 7.27 -11.92 -2.85
N ARG A 3 8.60 -11.76 -3.01
CA ARG A 3 9.46 -12.70 -3.73
C ARG A 3 9.29 -14.16 -3.26
N ARG A 4 9.21 -14.41 -1.94
CA ARG A 4 8.99 -15.77 -1.42
C ARG A 4 7.65 -16.35 -1.76
N ILE A 5 6.58 -15.55 -1.70
CA ILE A 5 5.24 -15.98 -2.13
C ILE A 5 5.26 -16.35 -3.61
N SER A 6 5.93 -15.54 -4.45
CA SER A 6 6.09 -15.82 -5.86
C SER A 6 6.91 -17.08 -6.14
N GLU A 7 8.02 -17.27 -5.42
CA GLU A 7 8.89 -18.44 -5.58
C GLU A 7 8.20 -19.76 -5.20
N GLU A 8 7.28 -19.72 -4.22
CA GLU A 8 6.62 -20.92 -3.68
C GLU A 8 5.29 -21.24 -4.37
N TYR A 9 4.54 -20.22 -4.81
CA TYR A 9 3.19 -20.37 -5.34
C TYR A 9 2.98 -19.76 -6.73
N GLY A 10 3.98 -19.08 -7.28
CA GLY A 10 3.91 -18.46 -8.60
C GLY A 10 4.38 -19.38 -9.72
N GLU A 11 4.05 -19.02 -10.96
CA GLU A 11 4.53 -19.70 -12.15
C GLU A 11 5.94 -19.25 -12.49
N TYR A 12 6.79 -20.18 -12.92
CA TYR A 12 8.13 -19.87 -13.39
C TYR A 12 8.09 -19.08 -14.71
N LEU A 13 8.71 -17.91 -14.73
CA LEU A 13 8.71 -17.02 -15.90
C LEU A 13 10.00 -17.09 -16.71
N GLY A 14 11.11 -17.51 -16.10
CA GLY A 14 12.41 -17.56 -16.74
C GLY A 14 13.56 -17.21 -15.82
N GLU A 15 14.76 -17.15 -16.40
CA GLU A 15 16.01 -16.83 -15.70
C GLU A 15 16.72 -15.66 -16.39
N VAL A 16 17.18 -14.70 -15.61
CA VAL A 16 17.97 -13.56 -16.09
C VAL A 16 19.19 -13.41 -15.19
N ASN A 17 20.38 -13.42 -15.75
CA ASN A 17 21.66 -13.30 -15.03
C ASN A 17 21.84 -14.31 -13.89
N GLY A 18 21.34 -15.55 -14.04
CA GLY A 18 21.40 -16.58 -13.01
C GLY A 18 20.34 -16.46 -11.90
N GLU A 19 19.45 -15.49 -11.96
CA GLU A 19 18.31 -15.34 -11.07
C GLU A 19 17.02 -15.85 -11.73
N ARG A 20 16.26 -16.68 -10.99
CA ARG A 20 14.96 -17.19 -11.41
C ARG A 20 13.85 -16.23 -11.03
N TYR A 21 12.91 -16.02 -11.94
CA TYR A 21 11.77 -15.14 -11.77
C TYR A 21 10.47 -15.93 -11.84
N TYR A 22 9.55 -15.55 -10.98
CA TYR A 22 8.23 -16.17 -10.84
C TYR A 22 7.15 -15.10 -10.83
N SER A 23 5.98 -15.40 -11.42
CA SER A 23 4.81 -14.53 -11.32
C SER A 23 4.35 -14.42 -9.86
N PHE A 24 3.61 -13.38 -9.53
CA PHE A 24 2.82 -13.41 -8.30
C PHE A 24 1.63 -14.36 -8.50
N PRO A 25 1.30 -15.23 -7.52
CA PRO A 25 0.21 -16.19 -7.68
C PRO A 25 -1.13 -15.51 -7.94
N ASP A 26 -1.99 -16.16 -8.70
CA ASP A 26 -3.34 -15.70 -8.95
C ASP A 26 -4.23 -15.76 -7.70
N VAL A 27 -5.40 -15.15 -7.78
CA VAL A 27 -6.33 -15.06 -6.64
C VAL A 27 -6.80 -16.44 -6.15
N LYS A 28 -6.96 -17.41 -7.06
CA LYS A 28 -7.39 -18.77 -6.72
C LYS A 28 -6.31 -19.47 -5.93
N THR A 29 -5.07 -19.42 -6.41
CA THR A 29 -3.90 -19.98 -5.74
C THR A 29 -3.68 -19.32 -4.37
N LEU A 30 -3.79 -17.98 -4.28
CA LEU A 30 -3.70 -17.27 -3.00
C LEU A 30 -4.73 -17.76 -1.98
N GLY A 31 -5.95 -18.06 -2.42
CA GLY A 31 -7.02 -18.59 -1.58
C GLY A 31 -6.76 -19.98 -1.00
N THR A 32 -5.83 -20.75 -1.58
CA THR A 32 -5.45 -22.08 -1.07
C THR A 32 -4.36 -22.01 0.01
N ILE A 33 -3.68 -20.87 0.17
CA ILE A 33 -2.57 -20.72 1.10
C ILE A 33 -3.13 -20.57 2.52
N THR A 34 -2.68 -21.42 3.44
CA THR A 34 -3.08 -21.36 4.85
C THR A 34 -2.34 -20.26 5.61
N GLU A 35 -2.87 -19.86 6.76
CA GLU A 35 -2.17 -18.90 7.63
C GLU A 35 -0.81 -19.42 8.09
N GLU A 36 -0.71 -20.75 8.38
CA GLU A 36 0.51 -21.41 8.76
C GLU A 36 1.57 -21.34 7.65
N ALA A 37 1.18 -21.59 6.40
CA ALA A 37 2.07 -21.47 5.24
C ALA A 37 2.59 -20.03 5.10
N PHE A 38 1.75 -19.01 5.29
CA PHE A 38 2.24 -17.63 5.36
C PHE A 38 3.24 -17.41 6.48
N ARG A 39 3.06 -18.02 7.66
CA ARG A 39 4.02 -17.92 8.78
C ARG A 39 5.36 -18.56 8.44
N GLU A 40 5.35 -19.73 7.82
CA GLU A 40 6.56 -20.45 7.37
C GLU A 40 7.37 -19.64 6.36
N MET A 41 6.70 -18.89 5.49
CA MET A 41 7.34 -17.93 4.59
C MET A 41 7.93 -16.69 5.28
N LYS A 42 8.01 -16.69 6.62
CA LYS A 42 8.58 -15.62 7.46
C LYS A 42 7.87 -14.26 7.28
N THR A 43 6.57 -14.26 7.09
CA THR A 43 5.76 -13.04 7.04
C THR A 43 5.51 -12.43 8.42
N GLY A 44 5.84 -13.18 9.49
CA GLY A 44 5.71 -12.76 10.88
C GLY A 44 4.27 -12.46 11.27
N PHE A 45 4.04 -11.36 11.98
CA PHE A 45 2.72 -10.94 12.42
C PHE A 45 1.75 -10.59 11.28
N ARG A 46 2.23 -10.53 10.03
CA ARG A 46 1.40 -10.24 8.85
C ARG A 46 0.70 -11.47 8.29
N ALA A 47 1.05 -12.68 8.73
CA ALA A 47 0.44 -13.92 8.23
C ALA A 47 -1.11 -13.88 8.29
N PRO A 48 -1.75 -13.56 9.44
CA PRO A 48 -3.22 -13.49 9.50
C PRO A 48 -3.82 -12.39 8.62
N TYR A 49 -3.07 -11.32 8.32
CA TYR A 49 -3.55 -10.24 7.44
C TYR A 49 -3.50 -10.65 5.97
N LEU A 50 -2.45 -11.36 5.57
CA LEU A 50 -2.30 -11.91 4.23
C LEU A 50 -3.34 -12.99 3.97
N TYR A 51 -3.58 -13.86 4.96
CA TYR A 51 -4.60 -14.89 4.89
C TYR A 51 -6.00 -14.28 4.73
N ASP A 52 -6.39 -13.31 5.56
CA ASP A 52 -7.70 -12.65 5.47
C ASP A 52 -7.89 -11.98 4.10
N ALA A 53 -6.88 -11.26 3.61
CA ALA A 53 -6.93 -10.64 2.30
C ALA A 53 -7.08 -11.68 1.17
N ALA A 54 -6.29 -12.76 1.22
CA ALA A 54 -6.34 -13.83 0.24
C ALA A 54 -7.72 -14.51 0.21
N GLN A 55 -8.29 -14.81 1.37
CA GLN A 55 -9.62 -15.43 1.47
C GLN A 55 -10.73 -14.50 0.94
N LYS A 56 -10.73 -13.22 1.31
CA LYS A 56 -11.73 -12.26 0.83
C LYS A 56 -11.70 -12.06 -0.68
N LEU A 57 -10.49 -12.04 -1.27
CA LEU A 57 -10.32 -11.98 -2.71
C LEU A 57 -10.78 -13.29 -3.39
N ALA A 58 -10.37 -14.46 -2.87
CA ALA A 58 -10.68 -15.76 -3.45
C ALA A 58 -12.17 -16.10 -3.39
N THR A 59 -12.86 -15.68 -2.34
CA THR A 59 -14.30 -15.89 -2.17
C THR A 59 -15.15 -14.83 -2.88
N GLY A 60 -14.52 -13.79 -3.45
CA GLY A 60 -15.23 -12.71 -4.13
C GLY A 60 -15.94 -11.72 -3.19
N VAL A 61 -15.71 -11.82 -1.88
CA VAL A 61 -16.22 -10.82 -0.90
C VAL A 61 -15.66 -9.44 -1.26
N ILE A 62 -14.41 -9.37 -1.71
CA ILE A 62 -13.80 -8.19 -2.27
C ILE A 62 -13.30 -8.53 -3.68
N SER A 63 -13.62 -7.70 -4.67
CA SER A 63 -13.08 -7.83 -6.03
C SER A 63 -12.52 -6.50 -6.52
N VAL A 64 -11.49 -6.55 -7.35
CA VAL A 64 -10.87 -5.36 -7.94
C VAL A 64 -11.86 -4.62 -8.84
N GLU A 65 -12.71 -5.35 -9.54
CA GLU A 65 -13.74 -4.82 -10.42
C GLU A 65 -14.79 -4.04 -9.61
N THR A 66 -15.28 -4.63 -8.52
CA THR A 66 -16.22 -3.96 -7.61
C THR A 66 -15.61 -2.69 -7.02
N LEU A 67 -14.39 -2.78 -6.49
CA LEU A 67 -13.69 -1.63 -5.89
C LEU A 67 -13.51 -0.47 -6.88
N LYS A 68 -13.27 -0.75 -8.16
CA LYS A 68 -13.16 0.29 -9.19
C LYS A 68 -14.48 0.97 -9.53
N GLY A 69 -15.59 0.31 -9.26
CA GLY A 69 -16.96 0.83 -9.50
C GLY A 69 -17.52 1.66 -8.36
N LEU A 70 -16.92 1.58 -7.17
CA LEU A 70 -17.34 2.31 -5.98
C LEU A 70 -16.75 3.74 -5.95
N ASN A 71 -17.35 4.61 -5.14
CA ASN A 71 -16.76 5.92 -4.84
C ASN A 71 -15.58 5.80 -3.86
N GLU A 72 -14.85 6.92 -3.67
CA GLU A 72 -13.62 6.96 -2.84
C GLU A 72 -13.85 6.46 -1.39
N ASN A 73 -14.96 6.87 -0.76
CA ASN A 73 -15.24 6.51 0.63
C ASN A 73 -15.63 5.04 0.76
N GLU A 74 -16.55 4.58 -0.09
CA GLU A 74 -16.96 3.17 -0.15
C GLU A 74 -15.77 2.25 -0.43
N THR A 75 -14.91 2.60 -1.39
CA THR A 75 -13.70 1.82 -1.68
C THR A 75 -12.76 1.77 -0.48
N ARG A 76 -12.61 2.88 0.24
CA ARG A 76 -11.79 2.93 1.45
C ARG A 76 -12.34 2.04 2.54
N ASP A 77 -13.64 2.10 2.80
CA ASP A 77 -14.30 1.31 3.84
C ASP A 77 -14.21 -0.19 3.54
N GLU A 78 -14.43 -0.58 2.28
CA GLU A 78 -14.24 -1.97 1.83
C GLU A 78 -12.80 -2.44 2.05
N LEU A 79 -11.80 -1.64 1.69
CA LEU A 79 -10.40 -1.99 1.91
C LEU A 79 -10.05 -2.09 3.40
N ILE A 80 -10.58 -1.20 4.24
CA ILE A 80 -10.38 -1.23 5.70
C ILE A 80 -11.04 -2.45 6.35
N SER A 81 -12.04 -3.04 5.73
CA SER A 81 -12.65 -4.29 6.20
C SER A 81 -11.66 -5.46 6.22
N ILE A 82 -10.57 -5.40 5.43
CA ILE A 82 -9.50 -6.39 5.42
C ILE A 82 -8.67 -6.25 6.69
N LYS A 83 -8.47 -7.35 7.41
CA LYS A 83 -7.71 -7.39 8.64
C LYS A 83 -6.29 -6.82 8.44
N GLY A 84 -5.92 -5.84 9.25
CA GLY A 84 -4.61 -5.18 9.18
C GLY A 84 -4.46 -4.10 8.11
N VAL A 85 -5.53 -3.81 7.37
CA VAL A 85 -5.58 -2.67 6.46
C VAL A 85 -6.19 -1.48 7.21
N GLY A 86 -5.38 -0.47 7.46
CA GLY A 86 -5.82 0.83 7.96
C GLY A 86 -5.86 1.87 6.85
N GLU A 87 -6.30 3.09 7.15
CA GLU A 87 -6.44 4.20 6.18
C GLU A 87 -5.21 4.40 5.28
N LYS A 88 -3.99 4.36 5.87
CA LYS A 88 -2.76 4.54 5.11
C LYS A 88 -2.59 3.47 4.04
N VAL A 89 -2.84 2.21 4.38
CA VAL A 89 -2.71 1.08 3.44
C VAL A 89 -3.82 1.14 2.41
N ALA A 90 -5.07 1.41 2.82
CA ALA A 90 -6.20 1.59 1.92
C ALA A 90 -5.90 2.69 0.89
N ASN A 91 -5.46 3.87 1.33
CA ASN A 91 -5.11 4.97 0.43
C ASN A 91 -3.94 4.61 -0.51
N CYS A 92 -2.96 3.80 -0.07
CA CYS A 92 -1.92 3.29 -0.98
C CYS A 92 -2.50 2.40 -2.07
N VAL A 93 -3.38 1.45 -1.73
CA VAL A 93 -4.02 0.57 -2.70
C VAL A 93 -4.88 1.38 -3.68
N MET A 94 -5.68 2.30 -3.16
CA MET A 94 -6.53 3.18 -3.95
C MET A 94 -5.71 4.00 -4.96
N LEU A 95 -4.64 4.63 -4.50
CA LEU A 95 -3.81 5.49 -5.35
C LEU A 95 -3.02 4.69 -6.39
N PHE A 96 -2.30 3.64 -5.95
CA PHE A 96 -1.32 2.96 -6.81
C PHE A 96 -1.90 1.80 -7.62
N SER A 97 -3.03 1.22 -7.19
CA SER A 97 -3.61 0.05 -7.84
C SER A 97 -4.99 0.30 -8.45
N LEU A 98 -5.80 1.16 -7.84
CA LEU A 98 -7.17 1.40 -8.29
C LEU A 98 -7.35 2.70 -9.06
N GLY A 99 -6.34 3.58 -9.09
CA GLY A 99 -6.35 4.82 -9.86
C GLY A 99 -7.09 6.00 -9.20
N PHE A 100 -7.43 5.91 -7.91
CA PHE A 100 -8.01 7.02 -7.14
C PHE A 100 -6.95 8.09 -6.84
N ARG A 101 -6.81 9.05 -7.74
CA ARG A 101 -5.77 10.08 -7.66
C ARG A 101 -5.89 11.01 -6.44
N GLU A 102 -7.06 11.08 -5.82
CA GLU A 102 -7.33 11.90 -4.64
C GLU A 102 -7.00 11.19 -3.33
N ALA A 103 -6.79 9.86 -3.35
CA ALA A 103 -6.39 9.08 -2.20
C ALA A 103 -4.94 9.40 -1.84
N PHE A 104 -4.74 10.13 -0.76
CA PHE A 104 -3.41 10.55 -0.32
C PHE A 104 -2.98 9.79 0.93
N PRO A 105 -2.01 8.84 0.83
CA PRO A 105 -1.56 8.07 1.98
C PRO A 105 -0.65 8.92 2.89
N VAL A 106 -1.12 9.23 4.08
CA VAL A 106 -0.34 9.97 5.08
C VAL A 106 0.26 9.01 6.09
N ASP A 107 1.56 8.79 6.02
CA ASP A 107 2.34 8.14 7.07
C ASP A 107 3.13 9.17 7.90
N VAL A 108 3.91 8.68 8.87
CA VAL A 108 4.70 9.54 9.76
C VAL A 108 5.71 10.40 8.98
N TRP A 109 6.30 9.87 7.91
CA TRP A 109 7.28 10.59 7.11
C TRP A 109 6.63 11.63 6.20
N ILE A 110 5.55 11.25 5.52
CA ILE A 110 4.76 12.18 4.70
C ILE A 110 4.21 13.31 5.58
N LYS A 111 3.68 12.98 6.77
CA LYS A 111 3.22 13.99 7.73
C LYS A 111 4.34 15.00 8.03
N ARG A 112 5.52 14.53 8.44
CA ARG A 112 6.66 15.39 8.78
C ARG A 112 7.14 16.26 7.61
N ILE A 113 7.20 15.69 6.41
CA ILE A 113 7.57 16.44 5.21
C ILE A 113 6.54 17.53 4.92
N MET A 114 5.25 17.18 4.97
CA MET A 114 4.17 18.13 4.73
C MET A 114 4.19 19.25 5.77
N GLU A 115 4.34 18.93 7.05
CA GLU A 115 4.47 19.91 8.13
C GLU A 115 5.65 20.86 7.89
N SER A 116 6.81 20.31 7.55
CA SER A 116 8.02 21.12 7.33
C SER A 116 7.90 22.05 6.12
N VAL A 117 7.28 21.56 5.02
CA VAL A 117 7.30 22.28 3.74
C VAL A 117 6.11 23.21 3.57
N TYR A 118 4.94 22.82 4.09
CA TYR A 118 3.66 23.51 3.82
C TYR A 118 2.98 24.09 5.06
N PHE A 119 3.36 23.65 6.26
CA PHE A 119 2.73 24.05 7.52
C PHE A 119 3.73 24.66 8.51
N ASN A 120 4.84 25.23 8.02
CA ASN A 120 5.86 25.92 8.82
C ASN A 120 6.42 25.10 10.00
N GLY A 121 6.35 23.76 9.93
CA GLY A 121 6.80 22.87 11.00
C GLY A 121 5.78 22.66 12.12
N GLU A 122 4.57 23.20 12.00
CA GLU A 122 3.50 23.01 12.98
C GLU A 122 2.94 21.59 12.92
N ASP A 123 2.63 21.02 14.10
CA ASP A 123 1.98 19.71 14.20
C ASP A 123 0.55 19.80 13.66
N THR A 124 0.34 19.19 12.51
CA THR A 124 -0.90 19.30 11.73
C THR A 124 -1.65 17.97 11.73
N PRO A 125 -2.95 17.94 12.01
CA PRO A 125 -3.77 16.74 11.93
C PRO A 125 -3.72 16.11 10.53
N LYS A 126 -3.74 14.76 10.46
CA LYS A 126 -3.66 14.02 9.18
C LYS A 126 -4.77 14.40 8.21
N ASP A 127 -5.97 14.64 8.71
CA ASP A 127 -7.13 15.01 7.89
C ASP A 127 -6.93 16.35 7.20
N GLN A 128 -6.31 17.32 7.89
CA GLN A 128 -5.97 18.60 7.28
C GLN A 128 -4.90 18.44 6.21
N ILE A 129 -3.90 17.58 6.44
CA ILE A 129 -2.88 17.26 5.43
C ILE A 129 -3.52 16.60 4.21
N GLN A 130 -4.43 15.65 4.43
CA GLN A 130 -5.16 14.99 3.33
C GLN A 130 -6.01 15.99 2.54
N LEU A 131 -6.75 16.86 3.23
CA LEU A 131 -7.57 17.89 2.59
C LEU A 131 -6.72 18.88 1.78
N PHE A 132 -5.60 19.32 2.35
CA PHE A 132 -4.64 20.17 1.65
C PHE A 132 -4.07 19.45 0.42
N ALA A 133 -3.70 18.19 0.56
CA ALA A 133 -3.19 17.37 -0.53
C ALA A 133 -4.24 17.22 -1.66
N LYS A 134 -5.50 16.93 -1.34
CA LYS A 134 -6.59 16.87 -2.33
C LYS A 134 -6.72 18.14 -3.16
N ARG A 135 -6.54 19.30 -2.54
CA ARG A 135 -6.63 20.62 -3.24
C ARG A 135 -5.39 20.95 -4.08
N THR A 136 -4.25 20.36 -3.74
CA THR A 136 -2.94 20.71 -4.32
C THR A 136 -2.28 19.51 -5.06
N VAL A 137 -3.01 18.43 -5.25
CA VAL A 137 -2.57 17.08 -5.67
C VAL A 137 -1.63 17.08 -6.87
N TRP A 138 -1.87 17.89 -7.89
CA TRP A 138 -1.01 17.91 -9.08
C TRP A 138 0.44 18.36 -8.79
N ARG A 139 0.64 19.26 -7.84
CA ARG A 139 2.00 19.69 -7.43
C ARG A 139 2.67 18.64 -6.56
N ILE A 140 1.93 18.02 -5.63
CA ILE A 140 2.42 17.01 -4.68
C ILE A 140 2.65 15.67 -5.40
N TRP A 141 1.79 15.29 -6.33
CA TRP A 141 1.93 14.07 -7.12
C TRP A 141 3.22 14.04 -7.93
N ARG A 142 3.65 15.19 -8.48
CA ARG A 142 4.94 15.34 -9.16
C ARG A 142 6.12 15.12 -8.21
N VAL A 143 5.97 15.48 -6.93
CA VAL A 143 6.97 15.28 -5.88
C VAL A 143 7.00 13.83 -5.39
N MET A 144 5.85 13.16 -5.31
CA MET A 144 5.77 11.76 -4.88
C MET A 144 6.10 10.75 -5.98
N HIS A 145 5.87 11.08 -7.23
CA HIS A 145 6.19 10.21 -8.38
C HIS A 145 7.69 10.15 -8.68
N SER A 146 8.43 11.16 -8.25
CA SER A 146 9.87 11.00 -8.13
C SER A 146 10.11 10.25 -6.81
N ASN A 147 10.43 8.96 -6.87
CA ASN A 147 10.92 8.14 -5.74
C ASN A 147 12.03 8.84 -4.92
N THR A 148 12.56 9.92 -5.43
CA THR A 148 13.55 10.82 -4.87
C THR A 148 13.07 11.54 -3.61
N SER A 149 11.80 11.94 -3.49
CA SER A 149 11.38 12.78 -2.35
C SER A 149 11.19 12.01 -1.07
N PHE A 150 10.72 10.77 -1.14
CA PHE A 150 10.62 9.90 0.04
C PHE A 150 12.02 9.48 0.53
N CYS A 151 12.90 9.09 -0.40
CA CYS A 151 14.30 8.80 -0.11
C CYS A 151 15.02 10.06 0.40
N PHE A 152 14.83 11.20 -0.27
CA PHE A 152 15.42 12.48 0.12
C PHE A 152 15.02 12.91 1.54
N GLY A 153 13.74 12.84 1.89
CA GLY A 153 13.26 13.19 3.23
C GLY A 153 13.83 12.27 4.30
N ARG A 154 13.98 10.98 4.02
CA ARG A 154 14.55 9.99 4.93
C ARG A 154 16.05 10.13 5.08
N GLU A 155 16.79 10.30 3.99
CA GLU A 155 18.26 10.45 4.00
C GLU A 155 18.70 11.77 4.62
N ASN A 156 17.98 12.86 4.35
CA ASN A 156 18.31 14.20 4.86
C ASN A 156 17.64 14.53 6.20
N LYS A 157 16.96 13.55 6.85
CA LYS A 157 16.28 13.71 8.14
C LYS A 157 15.32 14.91 8.19
N VAL A 158 14.67 15.23 7.06
CA VAL A 158 13.69 16.33 7.00
C VAL A 158 12.58 16.06 8.02
N GLY A 159 12.30 17.03 8.90
CA GLY A 159 11.31 16.90 9.97
C GLY A 159 11.74 15.99 11.14
N ALA A 160 13.02 15.64 11.28
CA ALA A 160 13.50 15.01 12.49
C ALA A 160 13.43 16.02 13.66
N LYS A 161 12.66 15.70 14.70
CA LYS A 161 12.67 16.48 15.94
C LYS A 161 14.10 16.42 16.52
N LYS A 162 14.67 17.57 16.82
CA LYS A 162 15.88 17.69 17.65
C LYS A 162 15.60 17.19 19.06
#